data_609b335a6f8efb104f63e4082f216a8c
#
_entry.id   609b335a6f8efb104f63e4082f216a8c
#
_cell.length_a   1.000
_cell.length_b   1.000
_cell.length_c   1.000
_cell.angle_alpha   90.00
_cell.angle_beta   90.00
_cell.angle_gamma   90.00
#
_symmetry.space_group_name_H-M   'P 1'
#
loop_
_entity.id
_entity.type
_entity.pdbx_description
1 polymer ?
#
loop_
_entity_poly.entity_id
_entity_poly.type
_entity_poly.pdbx_seq_one_letter_code
_entity_poly.pdbx_strand_id
1 'polypeptide(L)'
;MRADAERFEPGSPADWRAWLAEHHGRGYGVWLVTRRSAPRVTYEEAVEQALCFGWVDSTAGRLDDERTMLWFAPRKARSGWARTNKLRIERLIAEGLMQPAGLALVEAAKADGSWTLLDDVEDLVVPDDLAAAFTATGRAHWDDFPRSARRAILEWIVQARRPETRARRVAETAAKAEVGERANQWKRA
;
A
#
# COMPACT_ATOMS: atom_id res chain seq x y z
N MET A 1 -12.25 -10.96 12.22
CA MET A 1 -11.97 -9.79 13.06
C MET A 1 -12.12 -8.43 12.37
N ARG A 2 -12.25 -8.33 11.02
CA ARG A 2 -12.66 -7.10 10.33
C ARG A 2 -14.16 -7.10 9.97
N ALA A 3 -14.82 -8.24 10.02
CA ALA A 3 -16.24 -8.39 9.66
C ALA A 3 -17.18 -7.56 10.55
N ASP A 4 -16.87 -7.47 11.84
CA ASP A 4 -17.65 -6.73 12.86
C ASP A 4 -17.11 -5.31 13.11
N ALA A 5 -16.17 -4.83 12.29
CA ALA A 5 -15.62 -3.50 12.45
C ALA A 5 -16.65 -2.43 12.04
N GLU A 6 -16.50 -1.25 12.62
CA GLU A 6 -17.32 -0.09 12.32
C GLU A 6 -17.40 0.17 10.81
N ARG A 7 -18.59 0.57 10.37
CA ARG A 7 -18.88 0.98 8.99
C ARG A 7 -19.36 2.41 8.99
N PHE A 8 -18.81 3.20 8.08
CA PHE A 8 -19.20 4.60 7.88
C PHE A 8 -19.59 4.81 6.41
N GLU A 9 -20.79 5.30 6.16
CA GLU A 9 -21.31 5.62 4.83
C GLU A 9 -21.46 7.14 4.73
N PRO A 10 -20.47 7.88 4.19
CA PRO A 10 -20.52 9.32 4.07
C PRO A 10 -21.52 9.77 3.00
N GLY A 11 -22.19 10.89 3.26
CA GLY A 11 -23.05 11.58 2.29
C GLY A 11 -22.28 12.44 1.29
N SER A 12 -21.01 12.79 1.62
CA SER A 12 -20.15 13.66 0.82
C SER A 12 -18.68 13.46 1.21
N PRO A 13 -17.69 13.95 0.40
CA PRO A 13 -16.29 14.00 0.80
C PRO A 13 -16.06 14.84 2.07
N ALA A 14 -16.86 15.87 2.30
CA ALA A 14 -16.80 16.71 3.49
C ALA A 14 -17.19 15.93 4.76
N ASP A 15 -18.19 15.04 4.69
CA ASP A 15 -18.57 14.19 5.83
C ASP A 15 -17.45 13.21 6.18
N TRP A 16 -16.79 12.64 5.16
CA TRP A 16 -15.64 11.77 5.39
C TRP A 16 -14.48 12.53 6.04
N ARG A 17 -14.20 13.75 5.58
CA ARG A 17 -13.20 14.63 6.18
C ARG A 17 -13.52 14.98 7.63
N ALA A 18 -14.77 15.34 7.93
CA ALA A 18 -15.22 15.66 9.28
C ALA A 18 -15.06 14.44 10.21
N TRP A 19 -15.47 13.26 9.75
CA TRP A 19 -15.30 12.02 10.50
C TRP A 19 -13.81 11.73 10.81
N LEU A 20 -12.92 11.90 9.82
CA LEU A 20 -11.48 11.73 10.02
C LEU A 20 -10.92 12.75 11.00
N ALA A 21 -11.38 14.00 10.97
CA ALA A 21 -10.94 15.04 11.91
C ALA A 21 -11.20 14.64 13.37
N GLU A 22 -12.33 14.00 13.65
CA GLU A 22 -12.69 13.51 14.98
C GLU A 22 -12.02 12.19 15.36
N HIS A 23 -11.73 11.32 14.40
CA HIS A 23 -11.40 9.92 14.66
C HIS A 23 -9.98 9.50 14.26
N HIS A 24 -9.19 10.37 13.59
CA HIS A 24 -7.87 9.97 13.06
C HIS A 24 -6.88 9.52 14.13
N GLY A 25 -7.01 9.98 15.37
CA GLY A 25 -6.13 9.61 16.49
C GLY A 25 -6.34 8.21 17.06
N ARG A 26 -7.37 7.48 16.60
CA ARG A 26 -7.66 6.13 17.10
C ARG A 26 -6.71 5.08 16.49
N GLY A 27 -6.45 3.98 17.22
CA GLY A 27 -5.52 2.93 16.80
C GLY A 27 -6.11 1.84 15.88
N TYR A 28 -7.35 1.98 15.40
CA TYR A 28 -8.06 0.98 14.59
C TYR A 28 -8.77 1.63 13.40
N GLY A 29 -9.05 0.81 12.38
CA GLY A 29 -9.62 1.29 11.12
C GLY A 29 -11.15 1.26 11.08
N VAL A 30 -11.68 1.61 9.91
CA VAL A 30 -13.10 1.68 9.57
C VAL A 30 -13.34 1.15 8.15
N TRP A 31 -14.49 0.55 7.91
CA TRP A 31 -14.99 0.31 6.57
C TRP A 31 -15.71 1.55 6.05
N LEU A 32 -15.13 2.23 5.07
CA LEU A 32 -15.83 3.26 4.31
C LEU A 32 -16.75 2.58 3.30
N VAL A 33 -18.05 2.80 3.43
CA VAL A 33 -19.06 2.22 2.55
C VAL A 33 -19.43 3.21 1.47
N THR A 34 -19.46 2.77 0.21
CA THR A 34 -19.87 3.62 -0.93
C THR A 34 -20.78 2.84 -1.87
N ARG A 35 -21.61 3.53 -2.64
CA ARG A 35 -22.41 2.93 -3.69
C ARG A 35 -21.55 2.56 -4.89
N ARG A 36 -21.88 1.45 -5.55
CA ARG A 36 -21.18 0.99 -6.76
C ARG A 36 -21.48 1.87 -7.97
N SER A 37 -22.75 2.27 -8.10
CA SER A 37 -23.18 3.23 -9.11
C SER A 37 -23.39 4.60 -8.46
N ALA A 38 -22.86 5.65 -9.10
CA ALA A 38 -22.90 7.03 -8.63
C ALA A 38 -22.45 7.19 -7.14
N PRO A 39 -21.20 6.87 -6.83
CA PRO A 39 -20.68 6.99 -5.46
C PRO A 39 -20.71 8.46 -5.02
N ARG A 40 -21.16 8.71 -3.79
CA ARG A 40 -21.16 10.06 -3.18
C ARG A 40 -19.75 10.52 -2.81
N VAL A 41 -18.86 9.57 -2.62
CA VAL A 41 -17.44 9.77 -2.40
C VAL A 41 -16.72 8.81 -3.33
N THR A 42 -15.92 9.34 -4.24
CA THR A 42 -15.10 8.54 -5.16
C THR A 42 -13.92 7.90 -4.43
N TYR A 43 -13.30 6.90 -5.05
CA TYR A 43 -12.08 6.29 -4.50
C TYR A 43 -10.98 7.34 -4.27
N GLU A 44 -10.76 8.22 -5.24
CA GLU A 44 -9.73 9.25 -5.18
C GLU A 44 -9.97 10.21 -4.02
N GLU A 45 -11.17 10.77 -3.92
CA GLU A 45 -11.55 11.66 -2.81
C GLU A 45 -11.40 10.97 -1.46
N ALA A 46 -11.82 9.69 -1.35
CA ALA A 46 -11.70 8.95 -0.10
C ALA A 46 -10.23 8.77 0.33
N VAL A 47 -9.34 8.42 -0.62
CA VAL A 47 -7.90 8.23 -0.34
C VAL A 47 -7.23 9.57 0.00
N GLU A 48 -7.54 10.64 -0.71
CA GLU A 48 -6.96 11.96 -0.47
C GLU A 48 -7.33 12.51 0.90
N GLN A 49 -8.61 12.43 1.29
CA GLN A 49 -9.02 12.84 2.63
C GLN A 49 -8.33 12.00 3.71
N ALA A 50 -8.21 10.70 3.52
CA ALA A 50 -7.52 9.81 4.45
C ALA A 50 -6.03 10.16 4.60
N LEU A 51 -5.33 10.41 3.48
CA LEU A 51 -3.92 10.80 3.47
C LEU A 51 -3.69 12.11 4.23
N CYS A 52 -4.62 13.07 4.13
CA CYS A 52 -4.53 14.32 4.88
C CYS A 52 -4.39 14.11 6.38
N PHE A 53 -4.98 13.04 6.92
CA PHE A 53 -4.96 12.69 8.35
C PHE A 53 -3.99 11.54 8.69
N GLY A 54 -3.18 11.09 7.72
CA GLY A 54 -2.22 10.01 7.93
C GLY A 54 -2.83 8.60 7.94
N TRP A 55 -3.98 8.43 7.31
CA TRP A 55 -4.64 7.15 7.10
C TRP A 55 -4.37 6.61 5.70
N VAL A 56 -4.54 5.30 5.52
CA VAL A 56 -4.33 4.62 4.24
C VAL A 56 -5.39 3.55 4.03
N ASP A 57 -5.78 3.38 2.79
CA ASP A 57 -6.62 2.27 2.36
C ASP A 57 -5.85 0.95 2.24
N SER A 58 -6.57 -0.17 2.24
CA SER A 58 -5.92 -1.48 2.05
C SER A 58 -6.80 -2.52 1.36
N THR A 59 -7.90 -2.91 1.95
CA THR A 59 -8.71 -4.04 1.48
C THR A 59 -10.05 -3.53 0.98
N ALA A 60 -10.39 -3.88 -0.26
CA ALA A 60 -11.74 -3.67 -0.79
C ALA A 60 -12.59 -4.91 -0.54
N GLY A 61 -13.89 -4.70 -0.32
CA GLY A 61 -14.87 -5.74 -0.14
C GLY A 61 -16.22 -5.38 -0.75
N ARG A 62 -17.04 -6.38 -0.96
CA ARG A 62 -18.45 -6.19 -1.32
C ARG A 62 -19.27 -6.22 -0.04
N LEU A 63 -20.16 -5.26 0.14
CA LEU A 63 -21.09 -5.26 1.25
C LEU A 63 -22.41 -5.94 0.85
N ASP A 64 -22.95 -5.53 -0.29
CA ASP A 64 -24.18 -6.10 -0.90
C ASP A 64 -24.17 -5.85 -2.42
N ASP A 65 -25.33 -5.98 -3.07
CA ASP A 65 -25.43 -5.82 -4.53
C ASP A 65 -25.21 -4.38 -5.00
N GLU A 66 -25.53 -3.41 -4.16
CA GLU A 66 -25.46 -1.98 -4.50
C GLU A 66 -24.23 -1.29 -3.91
N ARG A 67 -23.61 -1.86 -2.84
CA ARG A 67 -22.57 -1.19 -2.07
C ARG A 67 -21.28 -1.99 -2.01
N THR A 68 -20.18 -1.24 -2.04
CA THR A 68 -18.83 -1.74 -1.75
C THR A 68 -18.30 -1.09 -0.48
N MET A 69 -17.25 -1.63 0.06
CA MET A 69 -16.57 -1.07 1.21
C MET A 69 -15.06 -1.12 1.00
N LEU A 70 -14.36 -0.09 1.49
CA LEU A 70 -12.92 0.01 1.47
C LEU A 70 -12.42 0.23 2.89
N TRP A 71 -11.44 -0.59 3.30
CA TRP A 71 -10.85 -0.48 4.62
C TRP A 71 -9.86 0.64 4.69
N PHE A 72 -10.09 1.60 5.58
CA PHE A 72 -9.15 2.64 5.96
C PHE A 72 -8.64 2.43 7.38
N ALA A 73 -7.36 2.70 7.61
CA ALA A 73 -6.75 2.61 8.93
C ALA A 73 -5.58 3.60 9.08
N PRO A 74 -5.20 3.94 10.31
CA PRO A 74 -3.98 4.70 10.55
C PRO A 74 -2.78 4.02 9.89
N ARG A 75 -1.95 4.80 9.23
CA ARG A 75 -0.76 4.30 8.56
C ARG A 75 0.24 3.79 9.60
N LYS A 76 0.77 2.59 9.36
CA LYS A 76 1.80 2.01 10.22
C LYS A 76 3.14 2.71 10.00
N ALA A 77 3.83 3.00 11.09
CA ALA A 77 5.20 3.52 11.03
C ALA A 77 6.10 2.61 10.19
N ARG A 78 7.04 3.21 9.45
CA ARG A 78 8.00 2.52 8.58
C ARG A 78 7.36 1.65 7.48
N SER A 79 6.12 1.92 7.09
CA SER A 79 5.54 1.31 5.89
C SER A 79 5.95 2.10 4.65
N GLY A 80 6.32 1.39 3.58
CA GLY A 80 6.73 2.01 2.32
C GLY A 80 5.61 2.86 1.69
N TRP A 81 5.97 3.91 0.96
CA TRP A 81 5.05 4.82 0.30
C TRP A 81 5.03 4.57 -1.21
N ALA A 82 3.88 4.20 -1.75
CA ALA A 82 3.70 4.07 -3.19
C ALA A 82 3.83 5.44 -3.87
N ARG A 83 4.40 5.48 -5.08
CA ARG A 83 4.60 6.70 -5.87
C ARG A 83 3.30 7.48 -6.06
N THR A 84 2.19 6.80 -6.31
CA THR A 84 0.87 7.43 -6.44
C THR A 84 0.45 8.19 -5.19
N ASN A 85 0.72 7.66 -3.99
CA ASN A 85 0.41 8.35 -2.75
C ASN A 85 1.38 9.51 -2.48
N LYS A 86 2.64 9.40 -2.88
CA LYS A 86 3.57 10.52 -2.79
C LYS A 86 3.14 11.71 -3.66
N LEU A 87 2.73 11.46 -4.89
CA LEU A 87 2.19 12.49 -5.79
C LEU A 87 0.93 13.16 -5.23
N ARG A 88 0.03 12.37 -4.63
CA ARG A 88 -1.15 12.93 -3.93
C ARG A 88 -0.74 13.84 -2.79
N ILE A 89 0.18 13.38 -1.94
CA ILE A 89 0.70 14.17 -0.80
C ILE A 89 1.32 15.48 -1.27
N GLU A 90 2.15 15.46 -2.30
CA GLU A 90 2.77 16.67 -2.85
C GLU A 90 1.72 17.69 -3.30
N ARG A 91 0.68 17.25 -3.99
CA ARG A 91 -0.44 18.09 -4.40
C ARG A 91 -1.23 18.60 -3.19
N LEU A 92 -1.58 17.72 -2.25
CA LEU A 92 -2.35 18.10 -1.05
C LEU A 92 -1.58 19.08 -0.14
N ILE A 93 -0.26 19.01 -0.11
CA ILE A 93 0.59 20.02 0.56
C ILE A 93 0.51 21.36 -0.16
N ALA A 94 0.67 21.36 -1.48
CA ALA A 94 0.62 22.59 -2.30
C ALA A 94 -0.75 23.29 -2.21
N GLU A 95 -1.82 22.53 -2.07
CA GLU A 95 -3.19 23.02 -1.90
C GLU A 95 -3.54 23.41 -0.43
N GLY A 96 -2.63 23.19 0.53
CA GLY A 96 -2.86 23.50 1.94
C GLY A 96 -3.90 22.60 2.64
N LEU A 97 -4.18 21.43 2.07
CA LEU A 97 -5.23 20.52 2.57
C LEU A 97 -4.75 19.54 3.65
N MET A 98 -3.43 19.33 3.73
CA MET A 98 -2.84 18.40 4.70
C MET A 98 -3.07 18.86 6.14
N GLN A 99 -3.33 17.90 7.01
CA GLN A 99 -3.47 18.16 8.45
C GLN A 99 -2.17 17.85 9.20
N PRO A 100 -1.96 18.41 10.40
CA PRO A 100 -0.73 18.18 11.17
C PRO A 100 -0.40 16.70 11.38
N ALA A 101 -1.39 15.86 11.61
CA ALA A 101 -1.20 14.41 11.79
C ALA A 101 -0.64 13.73 10.52
N GLY A 102 -1.16 14.09 9.33
CA GLY A 102 -0.67 13.59 8.06
C GLY A 102 0.75 14.08 7.77
N LEU A 103 1.03 15.37 7.96
CA LEU A 103 2.36 15.95 7.78
C LEU A 103 3.40 15.30 8.69
N ALA A 104 3.09 15.09 9.97
CA ALA A 104 3.99 14.43 10.91
C ALA A 104 4.41 13.03 10.45
N LEU A 105 3.49 12.25 9.85
CA LEU A 105 3.81 10.93 9.30
C LEU A 105 4.67 11.00 8.04
N VAL A 106 4.49 12.02 7.20
CA VAL A 106 5.35 12.25 6.03
C VAL A 106 6.78 12.57 6.47
N GLU A 107 6.94 13.49 7.42
CA GLU A 107 8.26 13.86 7.94
C GLU A 107 8.95 12.68 8.67
N ALA A 108 8.19 11.91 9.45
CA ALA A 108 8.71 10.69 10.07
C ALA A 108 9.18 9.66 9.01
N ALA A 109 8.43 9.51 7.91
CA ALA A 109 8.79 8.60 6.83
C ALA A 109 10.04 9.05 6.06
N LYS A 110 10.22 10.35 5.87
CA LYS A 110 11.45 10.92 5.28
C LYS A 110 12.65 10.70 6.22
N ALA A 111 12.47 10.91 7.51
CA ALA A 111 13.52 10.75 8.50
C ALA A 111 13.96 9.28 8.68
N ASP A 112 13.04 8.31 8.60
CA ASP A 112 13.34 6.89 8.79
C ASP A 112 13.61 6.12 7.48
N GLY A 113 13.60 6.80 6.32
CA GLY A 113 13.86 6.25 4.98
C GLY A 113 12.68 5.48 4.36
N SER A 114 11.55 5.33 5.05
CA SER A 114 10.39 4.60 4.50
C SER A 114 9.68 5.36 3.37
N TRP A 115 9.93 6.68 3.25
CA TRP A 115 9.42 7.49 2.15
C TRP A 115 9.93 7.02 0.79
N THR A 116 11.19 6.64 0.69
CA THR A 116 11.85 6.20 -0.56
C THR A 116 11.96 4.68 -0.69
N LEU A 117 11.52 3.93 0.31
CA LEU A 117 11.67 2.46 0.37
C LEU A 117 11.14 1.73 -0.88
N LEU A 118 10.11 2.25 -1.53
CA LEU A 118 9.49 1.61 -2.70
C LEU A 118 9.89 2.24 -4.03
N ASP A 119 10.80 3.21 -4.08
CA ASP A 119 11.17 3.88 -5.35
C ASP A 119 11.81 2.91 -6.34
N ASP A 120 12.82 2.18 -5.90
CA ASP A 120 13.47 1.14 -6.71
C ASP A 120 12.51 0.00 -7.07
N VAL A 121 11.58 -0.33 -6.18
CA VAL A 121 10.53 -1.34 -6.43
C VAL A 121 9.60 -0.89 -7.55
N GLU A 122 9.18 0.37 -7.55
CA GLU A 122 8.31 0.96 -8.60
C GLU A 122 9.02 0.99 -9.95
N ASP A 123 10.33 1.19 -9.95
CA ASP A 123 11.18 1.18 -11.15
C ASP A 123 11.66 -0.22 -11.54
N LEU A 124 11.28 -1.26 -10.78
CA LEU A 124 11.67 -2.66 -10.97
C LEU A 124 13.19 -2.88 -10.93
N VAL A 125 13.91 -2.07 -10.16
CA VAL A 125 15.33 -2.26 -9.92
C VAL A 125 15.55 -3.55 -9.15
N VAL A 126 16.33 -4.46 -9.73
CA VAL A 126 16.69 -5.72 -9.08
C VAL A 126 17.86 -5.45 -8.12
N PRO A 127 17.70 -5.65 -6.80
CA PRO A 127 18.79 -5.38 -5.87
C PRO A 127 19.94 -6.36 -6.05
N ASP A 128 21.16 -5.93 -5.70
CA ASP A 128 22.41 -6.66 -5.94
C ASP A 128 22.40 -8.07 -5.37
N ASP A 129 21.86 -8.25 -4.17
CA ASP A 129 21.76 -9.56 -3.52
C ASP A 129 20.85 -10.54 -4.29
N LEU A 130 19.78 -10.04 -4.89
CA LEU A 130 18.91 -10.84 -5.75
C LEU A 130 19.54 -11.07 -7.11
N ALA A 131 20.19 -10.06 -7.68
CA ALA A 131 20.89 -10.20 -8.96
C ALA A 131 22.00 -11.27 -8.87
N ALA A 132 22.76 -11.27 -7.79
CA ALA A 132 23.81 -12.26 -7.51
C ALA A 132 23.27 -13.69 -7.25
N ALA A 133 22.01 -13.81 -6.79
CA ALA A 133 21.39 -15.09 -6.51
C ALA A 133 20.82 -15.78 -7.76
N PHE A 134 20.59 -15.05 -8.84
CA PHE A 134 20.07 -15.63 -10.09
C PHE A 134 21.17 -16.38 -10.86
N THR A 135 20.80 -17.55 -11.41
CA THR A 135 21.49 -18.13 -12.55
C THR A 135 21.06 -17.41 -13.84
N ALA A 136 21.70 -17.72 -14.97
CA ALA A 136 21.27 -17.20 -16.28
C ALA A 136 19.82 -17.61 -16.62
N THR A 137 19.44 -18.85 -16.31
CA THR A 137 18.08 -19.37 -16.51
C THR A 137 17.06 -18.67 -15.62
N GLY A 138 17.35 -18.59 -14.33
CA GLY A 138 16.47 -17.90 -13.37
C GLY A 138 16.28 -16.42 -13.69
N ARG A 139 17.33 -15.75 -14.16
CA ARG A 139 17.26 -14.37 -14.62
C ARG A 139 16.39 -14.19 -15.86
N ALA A 140 16.52 -15.07 -16.84
CA ALA A 140 15.67 -15.03 -18.05
C ALA A 140 14.18 -15.18 -17.69
N HIS A 141 13.84 -16.19 -16.87
CA HIS A 141 12.46 -16.35 -16.40
C HIS A 141 11.96 -15.15 -15.58
N TRP A 142 12.82 -14.57 -14.73
CA TRP A 142 12.48 -13.37 -13.97
C TRP A 142 12.10 -12.19 -14.88
N ASP A 143 12.88 -11.96 -15.94
CA ASP A 143 12.66 -10.86 -16.87
C ASP A 143 11.36 -11.03 -17.67
N ASP A 144 10.91 -12.29 -17.89
CA ASP A 144 9.63 -12.64 -18.52
C ASP A 144 8.42 -12.52 -17.58
N PHE A 145 8.62 -12.39 -16.27
CA PHE A 145 7.49 -12.24 -15.36
C PHE A 145 6.75 -10.90 -15.57
N PRO A 146 5.40 -10.91 -15.48
CA PRO A 146 4.62 -9.69 -15.56
C PRO A 146 5.13 -8.62 -14.59
N ARG A 147 5.07 -7.34 -15.00
CA ARG A 147 5.47 -6.19 -14.19
C ARG A 147 4.90 -6.24 -12.76
N SER A 148 3.61 -6.56 -12.64
CA SER A 148 2.92 -6.64 -11.35
C SER A 148 3.50 -7.72 -10.43
N ALA A 149 3.91 -8.87 -10.99
CA ALA A 149 4.52 -9.95 -10.22
C ALA A 149 5.92 -9.56 -9.73
N ARG A 150 6.75 -9.01 -10.62
CA ARG A 150 8.09 -8.51 -10.26
C ARG A 150 8.01 -7.45 -9.17
N ARG A 151 7.12 -6.46 -9.34
CA ARG A 151 6.89 -5.42 -8.33
C ARG A 151 6.50 -6.01 -6.97
N ALA A 152 5.53 -6.93 -6.94
CA ALA A 152 5.07 -7.55 -5.70
C ALA A 152 6.17 -8.35 -4.98
N ILE A 153 7.02 -9.05 -5.74
CA ILE A 153 8.15 -9.81 -5.19
C ILE A 153 9.22 -8.85 -4.65
N LEU A 154 9.58 -7.81 -5.40
CA LEU A 154 10.55 -6.80 -4.94
C LEU A 154 10.05 -6.10 -3.68
N GLU A 155 8.78 -5.68 -3.64
CA GLU A 155 8.17 -5.10 -2.45
C GLU A 155 8.24 -6.06 -1.25
N TRP A 156 7.94 -7.33 -1.45
CA TRP A 156 8.05 -8.34 -0.41
C TRP A 156 9.49 -8.49 0.10
N ILE A 157 10.51 -8.44 -0.77
CA ILE A 157 11.92 -8.50 -0.38
C ILE A 157 12.32 -7.27 0.44
N VAL A 158 12.04 -6.06 -0.04
CA VAL A 158 12.49 -4.83 0.65
C VAL A 158 11.78 -4.58 1.97
N GLN A 159 10.57 -5.10 2.15
CA GLN A 159 9.85 -5.04 3.43
C GLN A 159 10.39 -5.99 4.51
N ALA A 160 11.39 -6.82 4.20
CA ALA A 160 12.02 -7.67 5.19
C ALA A 160 12.86 -6.84 6.17
N ARG A 161 12.43 -6.77 7.43
CA ARG A 161 13.10 -5.97 8.47
C ARG A 161 14.33 -6.65 9.04
N ARG A 162 14.42 -7.99 8.96
CA ARG A 162 15.53 -8.78 9.50
C ARG A 162 16.36 -9.32 8.34
N PRO A 163 17.71 -9.25 8.43
CA PRO A 163 18.60 -9.75 7.37
C PRO A 163 18.30 -11.20 6.98
N GLU A 164 18.03 -12.08 7.95
CA GLU A 164 17.76 -13.49 7.70
C GLU A 164 16.44 -13.67 6.92
N THR A 165 15.44 -12.82 7.20
CA THR A 165 14.17 -12.84 6.46
C THR A 165 14.40 -12.38 5.03
N ARG A 166 15.22 -11.34 4.82
CA ARG A 166 15.59 -10.85 3.49
C ARG A 166 16.33 -11.92 2.71
N ALA A 167 17.38 -12.51 3.29
CA ALA A 167 18.17 -13.57 2.65
C ALA A 167 17.28 -14.76 2.22
N ARG A 168 16.38 -15.20 3.09
CA ARG A 168 15.43 -16.26 2.76
C ARG A 168 14.51 -15.89 1.58
N ARG A 169 14.00 -14.66 1.54
CA ARG A 169 13.11 -14.18 0.45
C ARG A 169 13.86 -14.09 -0.87
N VAL A 170 15.11 -13.64 -0.85
CA VAL A 170 16.00 -13.59 -2.01
C VAL A 170 16.24 -15.01 -2.53
N ALA A 171 16.67 -15.95 -1.65
CA ALA A 171 16.91 -17.34 -2.03
C ALA A 171 15.65 -18.03 -2.58
N GLU A 172 14.50 -17.83 -1.95
CA GLU A 172 13.22 -18.35 -2.44
C GLU A 172 12.87 -17.79 -3.83
N THR A 173 13.11 -16.50 -4.04
CA THR A 173 12.84 -15.85 -5.34
C THR A 173 13.71 -16.43 -6.43
N ALA A 174 15.02 -16.58 -6.18
CA ALA A 174 15.95 -17.15 -7.14
C ALA A 174 15.64 -18.62 -7.47
N ALA A 175 15.40 -19.44 -6.45
CA ALA A 175 15.06 -20.86 -6.62
C ALA A 175 13.76 -21.06 -7.40
N LYS A 176 12.75 -20.25 -7.16
CA LYS A 176 11.49 -20.32 -7.93
C LYS A 176 11.64 -19.81 -9.35
N ALA A 177 12.38 -18.73 -9.54
CA ALA A 177 12.66 -18.23 -10.88
C ALA A 177 13.41 -19.26 -11.74
N GLU A 178 14.30 -20.08 -11.13
CA GLU A 178 15.02 -21.14 -11.84
C GLU A 178 14.08 -22.12 -12.59
N VAL A 179 12.93 -22.38 -12.00
CA VAL A 179 11.90 -23.28 -12.59
C VAL A 179 10.72 -22.53 -13.19
N GLY A 180 10.86 -21.24 -13.48
CA GLY A 180 9.81 -20.41 -14.08
C GLY A 180 8.63 -20.11 -13.15
N GLU A 181 8.76 -20.34 -11.85
CA GLU A 181 7.74 -20.04 -10.84
C GLU A 181 7.97 -18.67 -10.20
N ARG A 182 6.88 -18.04 -9.76
CA ARG A 182 6.90 -16.76 -9.05
C ARG A 182 6.91 -17.00 -7.54
N ALA A 183 7.78 -16.31 -6.81
CA ALA A 183 7.75 -16.26 -5.36
C ALA A 183 6.56 -15.42 -4.85
N ASN A 184 6.23 -15.56 -3.56
CA ASN A 184 5.21 -14.77 -2.89
C ASN A 184 3.83 -14.74 -3.60
N GLN A 185 3.44 -15.84 -4.24
CA GLN A 185 2.12 -15.94 -4.87
C GLN A 185 1.12 -16.57 -3.91
N TRP A 186 -0.06 -15.94 -3.77
CA TRP A 186 -1.19 -16.54 -3.10
C TRP A 186 -1.68 -17.73 -3.93
N LYS A 187 -1.54 -18.93 -3.41
CA LYS A 187 -2.29 -20.07 -3.98
C LYS A 187 -3.75 -19.87 -3.57
N ARG A 188 -4.63 -19.64 -4.55
CA ARG A 188 -6.07 -19.82 -4.31
C ARG A 188 -6.27 -21.29 -3.91
N ALA A 189 -6.76 -21.50 -2.68
CA ALA A 189 -7.26 -22.80 -2.27
C ALA A 189 -8.48 -23.17 -3.11
#